data_91e43ea5e6a656f92f26db3899b73572
#
_entry.id   91e43ea5e6a656f92f26db3899b73572
#
_cell.length_a   1.000
_cell.length_b   1.000
_cell.length_c   1.000
_cell.angle_alpha   90.00
_cell.angle_beta   90.00
_cell.angle_gamma   90.00
#
_symmetry.space_group_name_H-M   'P 1'
#
loop_
_entity.id
_entity.type
_entity.pdbx_description
1 polymer ?
#
loop_
_entity_poly.entity_id
_entity_poly.type
_entity_poly.pdbx_seq_one_letter_code
_entity_poly.pdbx_strand_id
1 'polypeptide(L)'
;MRAATDAREPVPPATAALLRTFLTGLQDRVPLRALWVHGSLAGGDYQEGRSDLDLVAVLARPATAREEAELTGLHHRLAATGGPAARAVHCAYPDVTALDDPTRCHLGWAHGELLHRPLTPVTRRELHVFGLVQYGDGPAAVLPRVTDAQLTAFVLADLRGFWRPALEHPAYWLRDVWVDLGLLTLARATVTLRDGSLITKGEALSVLAGMGAPAPLLADLRHRRYGPPATAPGPTAAGVSATDRAHWPARRAELTRAFLGPAIDRTLAAYGDG
;
A
#
# COMPACT_ATOMS: atom_id res chain seq x y z
N MET A 1 -14.85 -18.29 -12.28
CA MET A 1 -14.39 -17.44 -13.40
C MET A 1 -15.41 -16.31 -13.55
N ARG A 2 -15.22 -15.20 -12.79
CA ARG A 2 -16.05 -13.99 -12.95
C ARG A 2 -15.48 -13.20 -14.11
N ALA A 3 -16.26 -13.00 -15.17
CA ALA A 3 -15.98 -12.02 -16.20
C ALA A 3 -16.16 -10.62 -15.58
N ALA A 4 -15.04 -9.98 -15.23
CA ALA A 4 -15.03 -8.61 -14.75
C ALA A 4 -15.05 -7.67 -15.97
N THR A 5 -16.26 -7.32 -16.39
CA THR A 5 -16.54 -6.06 -17.10
C THR A 5 -16.91 -5.04 -16.02
N ASP A 6 -16.01 -4.83 -15.05
CA ASP A 6 -16.15 -3.70 -14.16
C ASP A 6 -15.52 -2.48 -14.84
N ALA A 7 -16.36 -1.50 -15.17
CA ALA A 7 -15.91 -0.18 -15.58
C ALA A 7 -15.14 0.41 -14.36
N ARG A 8 -13.80 0.31 -14.40
CA ARG A 8 -12.94 0.92 -13.38
C ARG A 8 -13.29 2.41 -13.32
N GLU A 9 -13.42 2.95 -12.12
CA GLU A 9 -13.58 4.39 -11.97
C GLU A 9 -12.45 5.12 -12.70
N PRO A 10 -12.79 6.18 -13.46
CA PRO A 10 -11.77 6.93 -14.18
C PRO A 10 -10.76 7.53 -13.21
N VAL A 11 -9.49 7.49 -13.58
CA VAL A 11 -8.41 8.12 -12.80
C VAL A 11 -8.74 9.61 -12.63
N PRO A 12 -8.72 10.15 -11.40
CA PRO A 12 -9.02 11.56 -11.16
C PRO A 12 -8.14 12.47 -12.05
N PRO A 13 -8.70 13.54 -12.63
CA PRO A 13 -7.98 14.37 -13.60
C PRO A 13 -6.65 14.94 -13.08
N ALA A 14 -6.61 15.35 -11.80
CA ALA A 14 -5.38 15.85 -11.18
C ALA A 14 -4.33 14.74 -11.03
N THR A 15 -4.72 13.54 -10.62
CA THR A 15 -3.84 12.36 -10.53
C THR A 15 -3.33 11.96 -11.92
N ALA A 16 -4.18 11.98 -12.95
CA ALA A 16 -3.78 11.70 -14.33
C ALA A 16 -2.78 12.75 -14.86
N ALA A 17 -2.96 14.03 -14.53
CA ALA A 17 -2.01 15.09 -14.89
C ALA A 17 -0.65 14.89 -14.19
N LEU A 18 -0.68 14.53 -12.89
CA LEU A 18 0.53 14.24 -12.12
C LEU A 18 1.30 13.05 -12.72
N LEU A 19 0.61 11.96 -13.09
CA LEU A 19 1.23 10.79 -13.73
C LEU A 19 1.92 11.16 -15.05
N ARG A 20 1.30 12.01 -15.89
CA ARG A 20 1.92 12.49 -17.14
C ARG A 20 3.18 13.32 -16.87
N THR A 21 3.10 14.27 -15.92
CA THR A 21 4.24 15.10 -15.54
C THR A 21 5.40 14.26 -14.98
N PHE A 22 5.07 13.27 -14.15
CA PHE A 22 6.05 12.34 -13.60
C PHE A 22 6.71 11.49 -14.70
N LEU A 23 5.92 10.92 -15.61
CA LEU A 23 6.43 10.13 -16.74
C LEU A 23 7.42 10.95 -17.59
N THR A 24 7.04 12.16 -18.02
CA THR A 24 7.95 13.04 -18.77
C THR A 24 9.24 13.30 -17.99
N GLY A 25 9.10 13.61 -16.69
CA GLY A 25 10.26 13.85 -15.84
C GLY A 25 11.19 12.65 -15.70
N LEU A 26 10.67 11.41 -15.72
CA LEU A 26 11.46 10.19 -15.70
C LEU A 26 12.19 9.96 -17.04
N GLN A 27 11.50 10.11 -18.17
CA GLN A 27 12.05 9.90 -19.50
C GLN A 27 13.27 10.79 -19.79
N ASP A 28 13.28 12.00 -19.23
CA ASP A 28 14.38 12.95 -19.40
C ASP A 28 15.63 12.61 -18.54
N ARG A 29 15.50 11.71 -17.54
CA ARG A 29 16.53 11.55 -16.49
C ARG A 29 17.11 10.17 -16.36
N VAL A 30 16.32 9.14 -16.67
CA VAL A 30 16.72 7.75 -16.46
C VAL A 30 16.40 6.90 -17.68
N PRO A 31 17.11 5.79 -17.91
CA PRO A 31 16.85 4.87 -19.02
C PRO A 31 15.54 4.07 -18.76
N LEU A 32 14.40 4.77 -18.79
CA LEU A 32 13.09 4.20 -18.48
C LEU A 32 12.67 3.16 -19.52
N ARG A 33 12.38 1.94 -19.09
CA ARG A 33 11.84 0.83 -19.89
C ARG A 33 10.33 0.76 -19.81
N ALA A 34 9.77 0.90 -18.61
CA ALA A 34 8.33 0.87 -18.38
C ALA A 34 7.95 1.68 -17.14
N LEU A 35 6.70 2.13 -17.08
CA LEU A 35 6.08 2.72 -15.89
C LEU A 35 4.72 2.08 -15.64
N TRP A 36 4.54 1.54 -14.44
CA TRP A 36 3.31 0.88 -14.01
C TRP A 36 2.75 1.51 -12.75
N VAL A 37 1.42 1.50 -12.64
CA VAL A 37 0.69 1.86 -11.42
C VAL A 37 0.18 0.59 -10.77
N HIS A 38 0.26 0.49 -9.45
CA HIS A 38 -0.33 -0.58 -8.67
C HIS A 38 -1.07 -0.04 -7.44
N GLY A 39 -1.27 -0.86 -6.40
CA GLY A 39 -1.90 -0.43 -5.17
C GLY A 39 -3.36 0.03 -5.35
N SER A 40 -3.76 1.05 -4.58
CA SER A 40 -5.17 1.45 -4.50
C SER A 40 -5.72 2.05 -5.80
N LEU A 41 -4.91 2.78 -6.57
CA LEU A 41 -5.37 3.37 -7.84
C LEU A 41 -5.67 2.29 -8.87
N ALA A 42 -4.79 1.32 -9.01
CA ALA A 42 -4.99 0.21 -9.94
C ALA A 42 -6.05 -0.78 -9.44
N GLY A 43 -6.19 -0.94 -8.13
CA GLY A 43 -7.15 -1.83 -7.48
C GLY A 43 -8.56 -1.26 -7.34
N GLY A 44 -8.81 0.00 -7.73
CA GLY A 44 -10.16 0.60 -7.70
C GLY A 44 -10.62 1.08 -6.32
N ASP A 45 -9.68 1.40 -5.41
CA ASP A 45 -9.99 1.91 -4.06
C ASP A 45 -9.15 3.15 -3.71
N TYR A 46 -8.86 3.97 -4.72
CA TYR A 46 -8.05 5.18 -4.56
C TYR A 46 -8.88 6.30 -3.95
N GLN A 47 -8.36 6.89 -2.89
CA GLN A 47 -8.94 8.05 -2.23
C GLN A 47 -8.02 9.25 -2.45
N GLU A 48 -8.41 10.16 -3.36
CA GLU A 48 -7.61 11.33 -3.69
C GLU A 48 -7.29 12.16 -2.45
N GLY A 49 -6.01 12.51 -2.29
CA GLY A 49 -5.51 13.26 -1.13
C GLY A 49 -5.30 12.43 0.15
N ARG A 50 -5.57 11.12 0.13
CA ARG A 50 -5.36 10.20 1.26
C ARG A 50 -4.57 8.96 0.91
N SER A 51 -4.79 8.43 -0.30
CA SER A 51 -4.05 7.26 -0.78
C SER A 51 -2.71 7.68 -1.34
N ASP A 52 -1.70 6.85 -1.10
CA ASP A 52 -0.44 6.92 -1.83
C ASP A 52 -0.67 6.60 -3.31
N LEU A 53 0.19 7.13 -4.16
CA LEU A 53 0.25 6.82 -5.58
C LEU A 53 1.43 5.85 -5.78
N ASP A 54 1.11 4.56 -5.86
CA ASP A 54 2.09 3.48 -5.89
C ASP A 54 2.52 3.16 -7.32
N LEU A 55 3.81 3.33 -7.62
CA LEU A 55 4.39 3.22 -8.95
C LEU A 55 5.58 2.26 -8.98
N VAL A 56 5.80 1.66 -10.15
CA VAL A 56 7.03 0.94 -10.47
C VAL A 56 7.55 1.46 -11.81
N ALA A 57 8.72 2.06 -11.79
CA ALA A 57 9.45 2.55 -12.96
C ALA A 57 10.61 1.60 -13.27
N VAL A 58 10.44 0.71 -14.24
CA VAL A 58 11.46 -0.26 -14.64
C VAL A 58 12.52 0.43 -15.47
N LEU A 59 13.78 0.30 -15.07
CA LEU A 59 14.92 0.84 -15.77
C LEU A 59 15.56 -0.20 -16.70
N ALA A 60 16.15 0.23 -17.80
CA ALA A 60 16.87 -0.65 -18.73
C ALA A 60 18.21 -1.18 -18.14
N ARG A 61 18.76 -0.51 -17.13
CA ARG A 61 19.94 -0.85 -16.35
C ARG A 61 19.86 -0.18 -14.97
N PRO A 62 20.72 -0.57 -14.01
CA PRO A 62 20.81 0.12 -12.72
C PRO A 62 21.03 1.63 -12.89
N ALA A 63 20.40 2.43 -12.05
CA ALA A 63 20.60 3.86 -11.99
C ALA A 63 22.04 4.17 -11.55
N THR A 64 22.64 5.21 -12.14
CA THR A 64 23.91 5.76 -11.68
C THR A 64 23.68 6.72 -10.51
N ALA A 65 24.71 7.02 -9.72
CA ALA A 65 24.62 7.99 -8.61
C ALA A 65 24.12 9.38 -9.08
N ARG A 66 24.45 9.79 -10.32
CA ARG A 66 23.91 11.02 -10.91
C ARG A 66 22.41 10.91 -11.15
N GLU A 67 21.95 9.81 -11.72
CA GLU A 67 20.51 9.57 -11.98
C GLU A 67 19.71 9.47 -10.67
N GLU A 68 20.27 8.89 -9.61
CA GLU A 68 19.67 8.86 -8.27
C GLU A 68 19.47 10.29 -7.71
N ALA A 69 20.48 11.14 -7.86
CA ALA A 69 20.37 12.55 -7.47
C ALA A 69 19.33 13.31 -8.32
N GLU A 70 19.25 13.02 -9.62
CA GLU A 70 18.25 13.60 -10.51
C GLU A 70 16.81 13.12 -10.18
N LEU A 71 16.63 11.84 -9.81
CA LEU A 71 15.36 11.31 -9.31
C LEU A 71 14.93 11.99 -8.00
N THR A 72 15.88 12.14 -7.06
CA THR A 72 15.63 12.89 -5.81
C THR A 72 15.13 14.30 -6.10
N GLY A 73 15.81 15.00 -7.01
CA GLY A 73 15.43 16.35 -7.45
C GLY A 73 14.06 16.38 -8.14
N LEU A 74 13.72 15.34 -8.93
CA LEU A 74 12.42 15.23 -9.57
C LEU A 74 11.30 15.12 -8.51
N HIS A 75 11.43 14.20 -7.56
CA HIS A 75 10.45 14.01 -6.51
C HIS A 75 10.26 15.26 -5.64
N HIS A 76 11.35 15.94 -5.26
CA HIS A 76 11.26 17.18 -4.49
C HIS A 76 10.53 18.28 -5.27
N ARG A 77 10.81 18.45 -6.57
CA ARG A 77 10.10 19.44 -7.40
C ARG A 77 8.61 19.11 -7.51
N LEU A 78 8.26 17.85 -7.73
CA LEU A 78 6.87 17.42 -7.77
C LEU A 78 6.16 17.68 -6.44
N ALA A 79 6.78 17.32 -5.32
CA ALA A 79 6.21 17.56 -3.99
C ALA A 79 6.00 19.05 -3.68
N ALA A 80 6.87 19.93 -4.20
CA ALA A 80 6.77 21.38 -4.02
C ALA A 80 5.63 22.01 -4.84
N THR A 81 5.33 21.47 -6.02
CA THR A 81 4.40 22.10 -6.98
C THR A 81 3.09 21.35 -7.19
N GLY A 82 3.08 20.03 -6.95
CA GLY A 82 2.00 19.14 -7.34
C GLY A 82 0.94 18.85 -6.25
N GLY A 83 0.99 19.56 -5.12
CA GLY A 83 0.00 19.40 -4.06
C GLY A 83 0.11 18.07 -3.26
N PRO A 84 -0.95 17.68 -2.52
CA PRO A 84 -0.93 16.51 -1.63
C PRO A 84 -0.63 15.19 -2.36
N ALA A 85 -1.24 14.94 -3.52
CA ALA A 85 -1.02 13.72 -4.30
C ALA A 85 0.44 13.54 -4.74
N ALA A 86 1.13 14.62 -5.08
CA ALA A 86 2.54 14.55 -5.49
C ALA A 86 3.48 14.23 -4.32
N ARG A 87 3.14 14.66 -3.10
CA ARG A 87 3.88 14.27 -1.88
C ARG A 87 3.67 12.81 -1.49
N ALA A 88 2.57 12.23 -1.94
CA ALA A 88 2.20 10.85 -1.69
C ALA A 88 2.65 9.87 -2.80
N VAL A 89 3.52 10.32 -3.73
CA VAL A 89 4.10 9.45 -4.75
C VAL A 89 5.11 8.51 -4.10
N HIS A 90 4.85 7.21 -4.23
CA HIS A 90 5.80 6.13 -3.93
C HIS A 90 6.19 5.46 -5.24
N CYS A 91 7.50 5.31 -5.50
CA CYS A 91 7.97 4.70 -6.74
C CYS A 91 9.16 3.79 -6.47
N ALA A 92 9.08 2.54 -6.92
CA ALA A 92 10.23 1.64 -6.97
C ALA A 92 10.89 1.75 -8.35
N TYR A 93 12.24 1.65 -8.39
CA TYR A 93 13.07 1.76 -9.57
C TYR A 93 13.90 0.49 -9.80
N PRO A 94 13.27 -0.67 -10.02
CA PRO A 94 14.02 -1.87 -10.38
C PRO A 94 14.61 -1.75 -11.77
N ASP A 95 15.76 -2.37 -12.01
CA ASP A 95 16.28 -2.56 -13.36
C ASP A 95 15.92 -3.95 -13.90
N VAL A 96 15.88 -4.10 -15.23
CA VAL A 96 15.46 -5.34 -15.89
C VAL A 96 16.34 -6.54 -15.55
N THR A 97 17.59 -6.34 -15.15
CA THR A 97 18.53 -7.41 -14.83
C THR A 97 18.38 -7.98 -13.43
N ALA A 98 17.51 -7.36 -12.62
CA ALA A 98 17.32 -7.66 -11.20
C ALA A 98 15.89 -8.08 -10.85
N LEU A 99 15.01 -8.24 -11.85
CA LEU A 99 13.60 -8.56 -11.63
C LEU A 99 13.33 -10.04 -11.34
N ASP A 100 14.25 -10.93 -11.61
CA ASP A 100 14.13 -12.38 -11.36
C ASP A 100 14.23 -12.75 -9.88
N ASP A 101 14.92 -11.95 -9.07
CA ASP A 101 15.08 -12.16 -7.63
C ASP A 101 14.07 -11.32 -6.83
N PRO A 102 13.04 -11.93 -6.19
CA PRO A 102 12.07 -11.19 -5.40
C PRO A 102 12.60 -10.65 -4.06
N THR A 103 13.81 -11.06 -3.65
CA THR A 103 14.45 -10.61 -2.41
C THR A 103 15.39 -9.44 -2.63
N ARG A 104 15.74 -9.18 -3.88
CA ARG A 104 16.68 -8.10 -4.22
C ARG A 104 16.07 -6.74 -3.90
N CYS A 105 16.85 -5.92 -3.18
CA CYS A 105 16.49 -4.54 -2.91
C CYS A 105 16.74 -3.66 -4.14
N HIS A 106 15.79 -2.83 -4.45
CA HIS A 106 15.84 -1.85 -5.52
C HIS A 106 15.76 -0.45 -4.92
N LEU A 107 16.34 0.52 -5.64
CA LEU A 107 16.12 1.93 -5.34
C LEU A 107 14.61 2.22 -5.32
N GLY A 108 14.19 3.06 -4.41
CA GLY A 108 12.81 3.50 -4.31
C GLY A 108 12.71 4.88 -3.68
N TRP A 109 11.58 5.50 -3.88
CA TRP A 109 11.18 6.75 -3.24
C TRP A 109 9.91 6.53 -2.45
N ALA A 110 9.92 6.86 -1.18
CA ALA A 110 8.75 6.91 -0.34
C ALA A 110 8.99 7.85 0.86
N HIS A 111 7.92 8.45 1.37
CA HIS A 111 7.97 9.31 2.57
C HIS A 111 8.94 10.49 2.48
N GLY A 112 9.26 10.96 1.26
CA GLY A 112 10.14 12.11 1.02
C GLY A 112 11.61 11.77 0.91
N GLU A 113 12.01 10.49 0.85
CA GLU A 113 13.40 10.07 0.78
C GLU A 113 13.64 8.90 -0.17
N LEU A 114 14.90 8.76 -0.62
CA LEU A 114 15.36 7.56 -1.31
C LEU A 114 15.65 6.46 -0.29
N LEU A 115 15.26 5.26 -0.63
CA LEU A 115 15.46 4.06 0.17
C LEU A 115 15.71 2.84 -0.73
N HIS A 116 16.13 1.73 -0.13
CA HIS A 116 16.25 0.46 -0.83
C HIS A 116 15.33 -0.58 -0.21
N ARG A 117 14.46 -1.16 -1.04
CA ARG A 117 13.54 -2.22 -0.60
C ARG A 117 13.23 -3.20 -1.73
N PRO A 118 12.85 -4.44 -1.42
CA PRO A 118 12.47 -5.40 -2.44
C PRO A 118 11.12 -5.03 -3.09
N LEU A 119 10.93 -5.46 -4.34
CA LEU A 119 9.63 -5.50 -4.97
C LEU A 119 8.91 -6.77 -4.49
N THR A 120 8.11 -6.62 -3.44
CA THR A 120 7.54 -7.75 -2.69
C THR A 120 6.69 -8.69 -3.55
N PRO A 121 6.52 -9.96 -3.16
CA PRO A 121 5.60 -10.89 -3.82
C PRO A 121 4.17 -10.34 -3.94
N VAL A 122 3.69 -9.58 -2.95
CA VAL A 122 2.37 -8.92 -3.01
C VAL A 122 2.35 -7.87 -4.12
N THR A 123 3.32 -6.97 -4.17
CA THR A 123 3.41 -5.93 -5.23
C THR A 123 3.51 -6.56 -6.62
N ARG A 124 4.33 -7.61 -6.77
CA ARG A 124 4.45 -8.36 -8.04
C ARG A 124 3.12 -8.98 -8.46
N ARG A 125 2.38 -9.59 -7.53
CA ARG A 125 1.05 -10.13 -7.77
C ARG A 125 0.06 -9.04 -8.16
N GLU A 126 0.03 -7.91 -7.46
CA GLU A 126 -0.80 -6.74 -7.79
C GLU A 126 -0.57 -6.28 -9.24
N LEU A 127 0.69 -6.11 -9.62
CA LEU A 127 1.06 -5.70 -10.98
C LEU A 127 0.53 -6.66 -12.06
N HIS A 128 0.59 -7.97 -11.81
CA HIS A 128 0.09 -8.97 -12.76
C HIS A 128 -1.44 -9.09 -12.81
N VAL A 129 -2.14 -8.81 -11.71
CA VAL A 129 -3.59 -8.98 -11.60
C VAL A 129 -4.35 -7.74 -12.07
N PHE A 130 -3.90 -6.56 -11.67
CA PHE A 130 -4.60 -5.31 -11.96
C PHE A 130 -3.70 -4.10 -12.26
N GLY A 131 -2.38 -4.29 -12.40
CA GLY A 131 -1.46 -3.20 -12.72
C GLY A 131 -1.85 -2.43 -13.98
N LEU A 132 -1.70 -1.10 -13.95
CA LEU A 132 -2.00 -0.22 -15.08
C LEU A 132 -0.69 0.21 -15.75
N VAL A 133 -0.58 -0.03 -17.04
CA VAL A 133 0.58 0.39 -17.84
C VAL A 133 0.42 1.87 -18.23
N GLN A 134 1.37 2.70 -17.79
CA GLN A 134 1.46 4.10 -18.20
C GLN A 134 2.44 4.32 -19.34
N TYR A 135 3.48 3.46 -19.42
CA TYR A 135 4.50 3.53 -20.46
C TYR A 135 5.20 2.17 -20.63
N GLY A 136 5.63 1.88 -21.87
CA GLY A 136 6.45 0.72 -22.23
C GLY A 136 5.73 -0.62 -22.12
N ASP A 137 6.50 -1.68 -21.91
CA ASP A 137 5.98 -3.04 -21.83
C ASP A 137 5.17 -3.27 -20.54
N GLY A 138 4.14 -4.10 -20.61
CA GLY A 138 3.34 -4.48 -19.44
C GLY A 138 4.09 -5.46 -18.51
N PRO A 139 3.63 -5.60 -17.24
CA PRO A 139 4.28 -6.49 -16.27
C PRO A 139 4.45 -7.92 -16.77
N ALA A 140 3.49 -8.44 -17.53
CA ALA A 140 3.53 -9.81 -18.04
C ALA A 140 4.71 -10.10 -18.99
N ALA A 141 5.27 -9.08 -19.63
CA ALA A 141 6.38 -9.22 -20.57
C ALA A 141 7.77 -9.13 -19.89
N VAL A 142 7.85 -8.52 -18.70
CA VAL A 142 9.14 -8.14 -18.09
C VAL A 142 9.30 -8.69 -16.68
N LEU A 143 8.22 -8.78 -15.90
CA LEU A 143 8.25 -9.16 -14.49
C LEU A 143 7.90 -10.65 -14.33
N PRO A 144 8.78 -11.48 -13.74
CA PRO A 144 8.45 -12.86 -13.43
C PRO A 144 7.23 -12.98 -12.51
N ARG A 145 6.38 -13.97 -12.79
CA ARG A 145 5.19 -14.26 -11.96
C ARG A 145 5.61 -14.84 -10.61
N VAL A 146 4.88 -14.45 -9.58
CA VAL A 146 4.98 -15.03 -8.24
C VAL A 146 4.00 -16.21 -8.16
N THR A 147 4.49 -17.38 -7.73
CA THR A 147 3.65 -18.54 -7.45
C THR A 147 2.82 -18.32 -6.19
N ASP A 148 1.75 -19.11 -6.02
CA ASP A 148 0.92 -19.04 -4.82
C ASP A 148 1.74 -19.45 -3.57
N ALA A 149 2.62 -20.44 -3.70
CA ALA A 149 3.52 -20.84 -2.63
C ALA A 149 4.48 -19.71 -2.18
N GLN A 150 5.07 -18.97 -3.13
CA GLN A 150 5.93 -17.82 -2.82
C GLN A 150 5.15 -16.69 -2.13
N LEU A 151 3.92 -16.42 -2.60
CA LEU A 151 3.06 -15.40 -2.00
C LEU A 151 2.66 -15.80 -0.57
N THR A 152 2.23 -17.04 -0.37
CA THR A 152 1.88 -17.62 0.94
C THR A 152 3.06 -17.53 1.91
N ALA A 153 4.24 -18.00 1.48
CA ALA A 153 5.46 -17.96 2.31
C ALA A 153 5.82 -16.53 2.73
N PHE A 154 5.72 -15.56 1.81
CA PHE A 154 5.98 -14.15 2.11
C PHE A 154 4.98 -13.61 3.14
N VAL A 155 3.68 -13.84 2.94
CA VAL A 155 2.62 -13.33 3.84
C VAL A 155 2.75 -13.92 5.24
N LEU A 156 3.04 -15.22 5.35
CA LEU A 156 3.30 -15.87 6.64
C LEU A 156 4.55 -15.32 7.33
N ALA A 157 5.63 -15.11 6.57
CA ALA A 157 6.87 -14.53 7.10
C ALA A 157 6.66 -13.09 7.61
N ASP A 158 5.89 -12.28 6.90
CA ASP A 158 5.55 -10.90 7.28
C ASP A 158 4.71 -10.87 8.56
N LEU A 159 3.70 -11.73 8.68
CA LEU A 159 2.89 -11.83 9.90
C LEU A 159 3.73 -12.29 11.11
N ARG A 160 4.60 -13.29 10.94
CA ARG A 160 5.46 -13.82 12.02
C ARG A 160 6.59 -12.87 12.39
N GLY A 161 7.28 -12.33 11.39
CA GLY A 161 8.56 -11.63 11.59
C GLY A 161 8.42 -10.13 11.79
N PHE A 162 7.33 -9.53 11.35
CA PHE A 162 7.11 -8.09 11.47
C PHE A 162 5.87 -7.76 12.32
N TRP A 163 4.68 -8.19 11.92
CA TRP A 163 3.44 -7.75 12.57
C TRP A 163 3.25 -8.31 13.97
N ARG A 164 3.58 -9.60 14.19
CA ARG A 164 3.45 -10.20 15.52
C ARG A 164 4.41 -9.56 16.54
N PRO A 165 5.71 -9.38 16.24
CA PRO A 165 6.64 -8.65 17.12
C PRO A 165 6.27 -7.17 17.32
N ALA A 166 5.71 -6.50 16.32
CA ALA A 166 5.30 -5.10 16.44
C ALA A 166 4.28 -4.86 17.58
N LEU A 167 3.52 -5.88 17.95
CA LEU A 167 2.57 -5.80 19.08
C LEU A 167 3.27 -5.59 20.45
N GLU A 168 4.55 -5.93 20.57
CA GLU A 168 5.34 -5.72 21.77
C GLU A 168 5.80 -4.25 21.94
N HIS A 169 5.50 -3.39 20.95
CA HIS A 169 5.84 -1.97 20.95
C HIS A 169 4.59 -1.08 21.06
N PRO A 170 4.07 -0.81 22.29
CA PRO A 170 2.81 -0.08 22.49
C PRO A 170 2.77 1.30 21.81
N ALA A 171 3.91 2.00 21.74
CA ALA A 171 4.01 3.33 21.15
C ALA A 171 3.68 3.36 19.64
N TYR A 172 3.89 2.26 18.92
CA TYR A 172 3.53 2.20 17.50
C TYR A 172 2.01 2.39 17.33
N TRP A 173 1.21 1.76 18.15
CA TRP A 173 -0.25 1.70 18.06
C TRP A 173 -0.95 2.98 18.51
N LEU A 174 -0.23 3.94 19.06
CA LEU A 174 -0.75 5.30 19.28
C LEU A 174 -0.85 6.09 17.97
N ARG A 175 -0.15 5.67 16.92
CA ARG A 175 -0.12 6.33 15.61
C ARG A 175 -1.17 5.72 14.68
N ASP A 176 -1.94 6.57 14.01
CA ASP A 176 -3.01 6.17 13.07
C ASP A 176 -2.51 5.19 12.01
N VAL A 177 -1.35 5.49 11.42
CA VAL A 177 -0.78 4.68 10.34
C VAL A 177 -0.51 3.24 10.76
N TRP A 178 -0.04 3.01 11.99
CA TRP A 178 0.21 1.66 12.48
C TRP A 178 -1.07 0.87 12.72
N VAL A 179 -2.09 1.53 13.29
CA VAL A 179 -3.42 0.93 13.47
C VAL A 179 -4.03 0.54 12.12
N ASP A 180 -4.01 1.46 11.16
CA ASP A 180 -4.59 1.25 9.83
C ASP A 180 -3.86 0.14 9.08
N LEU A 181 -2.53 0.20 9.03
CA LEU A 181 -1.72 -0.82 8.36
C LEU A 181 -1.87 -2.19 9.02
N GLY A 182 -1.79 -2.29 10.35
CA GLY A 182 -1.89 -3.57 11.03
C GLY A 182 -3.23 -4.26 10.82
N LEU A 183 -4.34 -3.53 10.99
CA LEU A 183 -5.69 -4.08 10.78
C LEU A 183 -5.91 -4.49 9.32
N LEU A 184 -5.60 -3.61 8.38
CA LEU A 184 -5.84 -3.87 6.96
C LEU A 184 -4.92 -4.96 6.42
N THR A 185 -3.67 -5.02 6.87
CA THR A 185 -2.73 -6.08 6.47
C THR A 185 -3.20 -7.44 6.98
N LEU A 186 -3.65 -7.56 8.24
CA LEU A 186 -4.18 -8.83 8.75
C LEU A 186 -5.35 -9.33 7.89
N ALA A 187 -6.33 -8.47 7.60
CA ALA A 187 -7.49 -8.86 6.81
C ALA A 187 -7.11 -9.29 5.39
N ARG A 188 -6.25 -8.53 4.73
CA ARG A 188 -5.75 -8.83 3.38
C ARG A 188 -4.92 -10.12 3.39
N ALA A 189 -4.03 -10.28 4.35
CA ALA A 189 -3.23 -11.49 4.54
C ALA A 189 -4.11 -12.73 4.72
N THR A 190 -5.14 -12.66 5.57
CA THR A 190 -6.06 -13.77 5.81
C THR A 190 -6.77 -14.23 4.53
N VAL A 191 -7.23 -13.28 3.68
CA VAL A 191 -7.85 -13.61 2.40
C VAL A 191 -6.83 -14.18 1.42
N THR A 192 -5.65 -13.57 1.32
CA THR A 192 -4.57 -14.05 0.44
C THR A 192 -4.13 -15.47 0.81
N LEU A 193 -4.00 -15.78 2.10
CA LEU A 193 -3.65 -17.12 2.58
C LEU A 193 -4.76 -18.15 2.31
N ARG A 194 -6.04 -17.74 2.38
CA ARG A 194 -7.19 -18.61 2.17
C ARG A 194 -7.35 -19.05 0.71
N ASP A 195 -7.23 -18.12 -0.23
CA ASP A 195 -7.60 -18.35 -1.63
C ASP A 195 -6.69 -17.66 -2.68
N GLY A 196 -5.59 -17.05 -2.26
CA GLY A 196 -4.65 -16.34 -3.13
C GLY A 196 -5.15 -14.99 -3.66
N SER A 197 -6.34 -14.54 -3.26
CA SER A 197 -6.93 -13.29 -3.74
C SER A 197 -6.29 -12.07 -3.09
N LEU A 198 -6.23 -10.99 -3.88
CA LEU A 198 -5.87 -9.67 -3.37
C LEU A 198 -7.15 -8.83 -3.26
N ILE A 199 -7.40 -8.28 -2.10
CA ILE A 199 -8.56 -7.43 -1.82
C ILE A 199 -8.16 -5.98 -1.55
N THR A 200 -9.09 -5.07 -1.81
CA THR A 200 -8.95 -3.64 -1.51
C THR A 200 -8.97 -3.38 0.02
N LYS A 201 -8.56 -2.18 0.42
CA LYS A 201 -8.67 -1.76 1.83
C LYS A 201 -10.13 -1.62 2.25
N GLY A 202 -11.04 -1.28 1.32
CA GLY A 202 -12.48 -1.22 1.55
C GLY A 202 -13.08 -2.60 1.84
N GLU A 203 -12.76 -3.59 1.03
CA GLU A 203 -13.18 -4.99 1.26
C GLU A 203 -12.60 -5.55 2.56
N ALA A 204 -11.37 -5.17 2.91
CA ALA A 204 -10.72 -5.57 4.16
C ALA A 204 -11.50 -5.13 5.41
N LEU A 205 -12.23 -4.01 5.37
CA LEU A 205 -13.11 -3.60 6.48
C LEU A 205 -14.23 -4.60 6.75
N SER A 206 -14.81 -5.18 5.69
CA SER A 206 -15.83 -6.22 5.82
C SER A 206 -15.25 -7.52 6.36
N VAL A 207 -14.05 -7.88 5.92
CA VAL A 207 -13.32 -9.04 6.45
C VAL A 207 -13.03 -8.86 7.94
N LEU A 208 -12.52 -7.71 8.36
CA LEU A 208 -12.27 -7.39 9.77
C LEU A 208 -13.54 -7.50 10.62
N ALA A 209 -14.68 -7.03 10.12
CA ALA A 209 -15.96 -7.17 10.80
C ALA A 209 -16.33 -8.65 10.99
N GLY A 210 -16.16 -9.47 9.96
CA GLY A 210 -16.37 -10.92 10.02
C GLY A 210 -15.40 -11.65 10.97
N MET A 211 -14.19 -11.10 11.16
CA MET A 211 -13.20 -11.61 12.12
C MET A 211 -13.47 -11.18 13.57
N GLY A 212 -14.51 -10.37 13.82
CA GLY A 212 -14.87 -9.87 15.14
C GLY A 212 -14.08 -8.66 15.60
N ALA A 213 -13.55 -7.85 14.69
CA ALA A 213 -12.87 -6.61 15.06
C ALA A 213 -13.85 -5.65 15.78
N PRO A 214 -13.41 -4.96 16.85
CA PRO A 214 -14.27 -4.04 17.60
C PRO A 214 -14.91 -2.97 16.71
N ALA A 215 -16.23 -2.81 16.80
CA ALA A 215 -16.97 -1.84 15.98
C ALA A 215 -16.42 -0.40 16.06
N PRO A 216 -15.97 0.12 17.21
CA PRO A 216 -15.35 1.44 17.29
C PRO A 216 -14.05 1.57 16.44
N LEU A 217 -13.24 0.52 16.35
CA LEU A 217 -12.04 0.51 15.50
C LEU A 217 -12.41 0.57 14.02
N LEU A 218 -13.41 -0.20 13.60
CA LEU A 218 -13.90 -0.22 12.22
C LEU A 218 -14.51 1.13 11.81
N ALA A 219 -15.26 1.76 12.71
CA ALA A 219 -15.84 3.08 12.48
C ALA A 219 -14.74 4.15 12.32
N ASP A 220 -13.75 4.14 13.20
CA ASP A 220 -12.61 5.06 13.19
C ASP A 220 -11.76 4.89 11.92
N LEU A 221 -11.41 3.65 11.57
CA LEU A 221 -10.66 3.31 10.36
C LEU A 221 -11.42 3.74 9.08
N ARG A 222 -12.74 3.44 9.02
CA ARG A 222 -13.60 3.85 7.90
C ARG A 222 -13.67 5.37 7.79
N HIS A 223 -13.81 6.08 8.91
CA HIS A 223 -13.87 7.55 8.92
C HIS A 223 -12.56 8.16 8.40
N ARG A 224 -11.39 7.69 8.87
CA ARG A 224 -10.10 8.19 8.38
C ARG A 224 -9.92 7.95 6.89
N ARG A 225 -10.39 6.82 6.39
CA ARG A 225 -10.17 6.46 4.98
C ARG A 225 -11.21 7.08 4.04
N TYR A 226 -12.50 7.05 4.39
CA TYR A 226 -13.62 7.41 3.50
C TYR A 226 -14.49 8.56 4.01
N GLY A 227 -14.21 9.06 5.21
CA GLY A 227 -14.95 10.18 5.77
C GLY A 227 -14.67 11.50 5.03
N PRO A 228 -15.38 12.59 5.35
CA PRO A 228 -15.10 13.90 4.78
C PRO A 228 -13.67 14.34 5.11
N PRO A 229 -13.06 15.24 4.29
CA PRO A 229 -11.75 15.83 4.60
C PRO A 229 -11.73 16.44 6.01
N ALA A 230 -10.57 16.41 6.66
CA ALA A 230 -10.41 16.94 8.02
C ALA A 230 -10.73 18.45 8.17
N THR A 231 -10.79 19.18 7.05
CA THR A 231 -11.19 20.60 7.00
C THR A 231 -12.71 20.80 7.00
N ALA A 232 -13.50 19.76 6.68
CA ALA A 232 -14.92 19.82 6.91
C ALA A 232 -15.17 19.63 8.43
N PRO A 233 -16.09 20.42 9.08
CA PRO A 233 -16.52 20.08 10.41
C PRO A 233 -17.07 18.66 10.32
N GLY A 234 -16.28 17.71 10.83
CA GLY A 234 -16.71 16.32 10.89
C GLY A 234 -18.07 16.26 11.57
N PRO A 235 -18.93 15.27 11.30
CA PRO A 235 -20.02 15.00 12.19
C PRO A 235 -19.36 14.90 13.55
N THR A 236 -19.55 15.92 14.38
CA THR A 236 -19.38 15.75 15.81
C THR A 236 -20.18 14.51 16.08
N ALA A 237 -19.51 13.38 16.39
CA ALA A 237 -20.20 12.20 16.83
C ALA A 237 -21.07 12.70 18.00
N ALA A 238 -22.34 12.92 17.71
CA ALA A 238 -23.25 13.53 18.66
C ALA A 238 -23.24 12.59 19.85
N GLY A 239 -22.66 13.04 20.97
CA GLY A 239 -22.54 12.25 22.19
C GLY A 239 -21.13 11.86 22.64
N VAL A 240 -20.04 12.11 21.87
CA VAL A 240 -18.68 11.83 22.36
C VAL A 240 -18.12 13.06 23.09
N SER A 241 -17.84 12.92 24.38
CA SER A 241 -17.29 14.00 25.20
C SER A 241 -15.88 14.42 24.72
N ALA A 242 -15.45 15.65 25.07
CA ALA A 242 -14.09 16.09 24.79
C ALA A 242 -13.06 15.19 25.49
N THR A 243 -13.37 14.68 26.68
CA THR A 243 -12.56 13.75 27.46
C THR A 243 -12.40 12.41 26.72
N ASP A 244 -13.48 11.86 26.17
CA ASP A 244 -13.44 10.60 25.41
C ASP A 244 -12.57 10.74 24.16
N ARG A 245 -12.66 11.87 23.46
CA ARG A 245 -11.79 12.16 22.30
C ARG A 245 -10.30 12.23 22.68
N ALA A 246 -9.98 12.84 23.81
CA ALA A 246 -8.58 12.93 24.30
C ALA A 246 -8.01 11.55 24.64
N HIS A 247 -8.83 10.64 25.17
CA HIS A 247 -8.41 9.28 25.54
C HIS A 247 -8.49 8.26 24.39
N TRP A 248 -9.12 8.62 23.27
CA TRP A 248 -9.34 7.70 22.15
C TRP A 248 -8.04 7.08 21.60
N PRO A 249 -6.93 7.82 21.35
CA PRO A 249 -5.72 7.20 20.82
C PRO A 249 -5.19 6.05 21.69
N ALA A 250 -5.17 6.21 23.01
CA ALA A 250 -4.75 5.17 23.94
C ALA A 250 -5.72 3.97 23.91
N ARG A 251 -7.02 4.25 24.02
CA ARG A 251 -8.05 3.22 23.97
C ARG A 251 -8.06 2.45 22.66
N ARG A 252 -7.88 3.14 21.54
CA ARG A 252 -7.75 2.55 20.21
C ARG A 252 -6.53 1.62 20.13
N ALA A 253 -5.37 2.05 20.66
CA ALA A 253 -4.15 1.25 20.70
C ALA A 253 -4.37 -0.06 21.48
N GLU A 254 -5.02 0.01 22.64
CA GLU A 254 -5.38 -1.17 23.45
C GLU A 254 -6.28 -2.13 22.68
N LEU A 255 -7.39 -1.62 22.11
CA LEU A 255 -8.35 -2.41 21.33
C LEU A 255 -7.67 -3.07 20.12
N THR A 256 -6.81 -2.32 19.43
CA THR A 256 -6.09 -2.82 18.26
C THR A 256 -5.18 -3.97 18.63
N ARG A 257 -4.34 -3.81 19.65
CA ARG A 257 -3.42 -4.87 20.10
C ARG A 257 -4.17 -6.09 20.63
N ALA A 258 -5.22 -5.88 21.43
CA ALA A 258 -6.04 -6.95 21.96
C ALA A 258 -6.75 -7.78 20.87
N PHE A 259 -7.09 -7.16 19.75
CA PHE A 259 -7.67 -7.83 18.59
C PHE A 259 -6.61 -8.49 17.70
N LEU A 260 -5.56 -7.75 17.32
CA LEU A 260 -4.55 -8.22 16.34
C LEU A 260 -3.77 -9.43 16.85
N GLY A 261 -3.35 -9.47 18.11
CA GLY A 261 -2.54 -10.56 18.64
C GLY A 261 -3.19 -11.93 18.43
N PRO A 262 -4.34 -12.19 19.07
CA PRO A 262 -5.04 -13.46 18.89
C PRO A 262 -5.46 -13.74 17.45
N ALA A 263 -5.76 -12.70 16.66
CA ALA A 263 -6.18 -12.88 15.27
C ALA A 263 -5.00 -13.28 14.36
N ILE A 264 -3.81 -12.70 14.54
CA ILE A 264 -2.59 -13.10 13.85
C ILE A 264 -2.25 -14.55 14.25
N ASP A 265 -2.27 -14.88 15.55
CA ASP A 265 -1.94 -16.24 16.05
C ASP A 265 -2.89 -17.29 15.44
N ARG A 266 -4.20 -17.01 15.36
CA ARG A 266 -5.17 -17.90 14.68
C ARG A 266 -4.88 -18.05 13.19
N THR A 267 -4.55 -16.96 12.50
CA THR A 267 -4.23 -17.00 11.07
C THR A 267 -2.97 -17.82 10.82
N LEU A 268 -1.93 -17.63 11.65
CA LEU A 268 -0.69 -18.41 11.55
C LEU A 268 -0.93 -19.89 11.84
N ALA A 269 -1.76 -20.24 12.82
CA ALA A 269 -2.11 -21.64 13.12
C ALA A 269 -2.92 -22.28 11.97
N ALA A 270 -3.81 -21.52 11.31
CA ALA A 270 -4.64 -22.05 10.23
C ALA A 270 -3.87 -22.32 8.94
N TYR A 271 -2.79 -21.59 8.66
CA TYR A 271 -2.10 -21.61 7.35
C TYR A 271 -0.58 -21.80 7.47
N GLY A 272 -0.02 -21.86 8.66
CA GLY A 272 1.43 -21.86 8.89
C GLY A 272 2.12 -23.21 8.99
N ASP A 273 1.35 -24.30 9.06
CA ASP A 273 1.83 -25.68 9.24
C ASP A 273 1.79 -26.50 7.94
N GLY A 274 1.78 -25.84 6.78
CA GLY A 274 1.75 -26.43 5.45
C GLY A 274 3.12 -26.54 4.80
#